data_fc80ea2b248b2b8601673273a9dce3ca
#
_entry.id   fc80ea2b248b2b8601673273a9dce3ca
#
_cell.length_a   1.000
_cell.length_b   1.000
_cell.length_c   1.000
_cell.angle_alpha   90.00
_cell.angle_beta   90.00
_cell.angle_gamma   90.00
#
_symmetry.space_group_name_H-M   'P 1'
#
loop_
_entity.id
_entity.type
_entity.pdbx_description
1 polymer ?
#
loop_
_entity_poly.entity_id
_entity_poly.type
_entity_poly.pdbx_seq_one_letter_code
_entity_poly.pdbx_strand_id
1 'polypeptide(L)'
;MSYLFDTDAISEVLRHRPSKVYLRWLAAIPREEQFTSAVVTGELYKGAYQYAARELHLRSIEERVPPVVTVLPYDVAVSRIFGMIRAHLEEAGLIIPDADLQIAATAIYHGLELVTGNIQHFGRIPGLRLNPVLARSRSASPHRRG
;
A
#
# COMPACT_ATOMS: atom_id res chain seq x y z
N MET A 1 -6.30 -7.35 14.55
CA MET A 1 -6.42 -7.29 13.09
C MET A 1 -5.15 -6.69 12.51
N SER A 2 -4.63 -7.26 11.44
CA SER A 2 -3.37 -6.82 10.85
C SER A 2 -3.58 -6.25 9.47
N TYR A 3 -2.74 -5.29 9.10
CA TYR A 3 -2.91 -4.46 7.90
C TYR A 3 -1.67 -4.50 7.02
N LEU A 4 -1.90 -4.47 5.70
CA LEU A 4 -0.85 -4.21 4.73
C LEU A 4 -1.09 -2.84 4.12
N PHE A 5 -0.09 -1.98 4.18
CA PHE A 5 -0.14 -0.63 3.62
C PHE A 5 0.43 -0.65 2.21
N ASP A 6 -0.37 -0.19 1.23
CA ASP A 6 0.10 -0.06 -0.15
C ASP A 6 1.03 1.16 -0.31
N THR A 7 1.50 1.39 -1.53
CA THR A 7 2.40 2.50 -1.84
C THR A 7 1.78 3.84 -1.47
N ASP A 8 0.51 4.04 -1.78
CA ASP A 8 -0.22 5.28 -1.48
C ASP A 8 -0.34 5.50 0.04
N ALA A 9 -0.65 4.44 0.77
CA ALA A 9 -0.80 4.49 2.24
C ALA A 9 0.53 4.82 2.95
N ILE A 10 1.64 4.26 2.49
CA ILE A 10 2.96 4.60 3.02
C ILE A 10 3.36 6.02 2.60
N SER A 11 3.15 6.38 1.33
CA SER A 11 3.47 7.71 0.81
C SER A 11 2.75 8.82 1.58
N GLU A 12 1.52 8.57 2.04
CA GLU A 12 0.77 9.55 2.85
C GLU A 12 1.52 9.92 4.12
N VAL A 13 2.13 8.94 4.80
CA VAL A 13 2.93 9.19 6.03
C VAL A 13 4.19 10.02 5.70
N LEU A 14 4.79 9.79 4.52
CA LEU A 14 6.03 10.46 4.10
C LEU A 14 5.80 11.86 3.56
N ARG A 15 4.57 12.28 3.37
CA ARG A 15 4.24 13.62 2.85
C ARG A 15 4.64 14.73 3.83
N HIS A 16 4.86 15.93 3.29
CA HIS A 16 5.13 17.11 4.10
C HIS A 16 3.96 17.45 5.04
N ARG A 17 2.72 17.27 4.55
CA ARG A 17 1.50 17.52 5.34
C ARG A 17 0.56 16.31 5.23
N PRO A 18 0.84 15.23 5.97
CA PRO A 18 -0.02 14.06 5.94
C PRO A 18 -1.38 14.32 6.60
N SER A 19 -2.38 13.50 6.24
CA SER A 19 -3.71 13.57 6.85
C SER A 19 -3.62 13.32 8.35
N LYS A 20 -4.11 14.27 9.16
CA LYS A 20 -4.14 14.12 10.62
C LYS A 20 -5.08 13.01 11.06
N VAL A 21 -6.19 12.82 10.37
CA VAL A 21 -7.18 11.76 10.65
C VAL A 21 -6.52 10.40 10.44
N TYR A 22 -5.82 10.23 9.32
CA TYR A 22 -5.10 8.99 9.00
C TYR A 22 -3.98 8.70 10.00
N LEU A 23 -3.17 9.69 10.34
CA LEU A 23 -2.08 9.53 11.33
C LEU A 23 -2.61 9.16 12.71
N ARG A 24 -3.75 9.72 13.11
CA ARG A 24 -4.38 9.40 14.39
C ARG A 24 -4.84 7.95 14.43
N TRP A 25 -5.43 7.47 13.34
CA TRP A 25 -5.80 6.08 13.21
C TRP A 25 -4.59 5.15 13.29
N LEU A 26 -3.50 5.49 12.56
CA LEU A 26 -2.25 4.72 12.59
C LEU A 26 -1.64 4.64 13.98
N ALA A 27 -1.67 5.73 14.74
CA ALA A 27 -1.10 5.80 16.08
C ALA A 27 -1.75 4.82 17.06
N ALA A 28 -2.99 4.39 16.79
CA ALA A 28 -3.70 3.44 17.61
C ALA A 28 -3.39 1.96 17.26
N ILE A 29 -2.64 1.70 16.19
CA ILE A 29 -2.33 0.34 15.72
C ILE A 29 -0.95 -0.06 16.24
N PRO A 30 -0.82 -1.20 16.94
CA PRO A 30 0.50 -1.72 17.33
C PRO A 30 1.37 -2.00 16.13
N ARG A 31 2.68 -1.78 16.28
CA ARG A 31 3.64 -2.00 15.18
C ARG A 31 3.57 -3.42 14.63
N GLU A 32 3.40 -4.42 15.48
CA GLU A 32 3.34 -5.84 15.10
C GLU A 32 2.13 -6.17 14.22
N GLU A 33 1.17 -5.27 14.10
CA GLU A 33 0.02 -5.42 13.20
C GLU A 33 0.18 -4.61 11.91
N GLN A 34 1.30 -3.92 11.71
CA GLN A 34 1.56 -3.08 10.55
C GLN A 34 2.58 -3.73 9.62
N PHE A 35 2.15 -3.98 8.38
CA PHE A 35 2.96 -4.63 7.34
C PHE A 35 2.92 -3.83 6.05
N THR A 36 3.95 -3.99 5.24
CA THR A 36 3.96 -3.60 3.84
C THR A 36 4.65 -4.68 3.02
N SER A 37 4.80 -4.50 1.73
CA SER A 37 5.44 -5.49 0.87
C SER A 37 6.73 -4.96 0.26
N ALA A 38 7.62 -5.88 -0.13
CA ALA A 38 8.83 -5.52 -0.87
C ALA A 38 8.50 -4.85 -2.21
N VAL A 39 7.33 -5.15 -2.80
CA VAL A 39 6.85 -4.46 -4.00
C VAL A 39 6.58 -2.98 -3.72
N VAL A 40 5.96 -2.68 -2.57
CA VAL A 40 5.72 -1.30 -2.13
C VAL A 40 7.04 -0.56 -1.94
N THR A 41 8.00 -1.16 -1.23
CA THR A 41 9.30 -0.51 -1.04
C THR A 41 10.00 -0.24 -2.38
N GLY A 42 9.89 -1.17 -3.33
CA GLY A 42 10.42 -0.98 -4.69
C GLY A 42 9.80 0.22 -5.40
N GLU A 43 8.50 0.40 -5.28
CA GLU A 43 7.80 1.57 -5.85
C GLU A 43 8.22 2.87 -5.17
N LEU A 44 8.41 2.86 -3.86
CA LEU A 44 8.89 4.02 -3.12
C LEU A 44 10.31 4.41 -3.54
N TYR A 45 11.20 3.43 -3.69
CA TYR A 45 12.57 3.68 -4.18
C TYR A 45 12.57 4.19 -5.61
N LYS A 46 11.76 3.61 -6.49
CA LYS A 46 11.61 4.11 -7.85
C LYS A 46 11.23 5.59 -7.85
N GLY A 47 10.22 5.96 -7.04
CA GLY A 47 9.80 7.36 -6.90
C GLY A 47 10.94 8.26 -6.43
N ALA A 48 11.70 7.82 -5.41
CA ALA A 48 12.81 8.59 -4.87
C ALA A 48 13.90 8.86 -5.92
N TYR A 49 14.26 7.84 -6.71
CA TYR A 49 15.29 7.97 -7.76
C TYR A 49 14.87 8.91 -8.90
N GLN A 50 13.57 9.14 -9.09
CA GLN A 50 13.07 10.04 -10.12
C GLN A 50 13.17 11.53 -9.72
N TYR A 51 13.44 11.83 -8.45
CA TYR A 51 13.57 13.21 -7.99
C TYR A 51 15.01 13.70 -8.05
N ALA A 52 15.18 15.01 -8.30
CA ALA A 52 16.50 15.67 -8.23
C ALA A 52 17.09 15.57 -6.82
N ALA A 53 16.26 15.70 -5.79
CA ALA A 53 16.66 15.56 -4.39
C ALA A 53 16.60 14.11 -3.91
N ARG A 54 17.07 13.16 -4.73
CA ARG A 54 16.95 11.72 -4.45
C ARG A 54 17.54 11.28 -3.11
N GLU A 55 18.68 11.85 -2.72
CA GLU A 55 19.33 11.50 -1.46
C GLU A 55 18.45 11.77 -0.24
N LEU A 56 17.72 12.89 -0.26
CA LEU A 56 16.77 13.24 0.80
C LEU A 56 15.60 12.26 0.86
N HIS A 57 15.05 11.91 -0.30
CA HIS A 57 13.93 10.96 -0.39
C HIS A 57 14.35 9.54 0.02
N LEU A 58 15.52 9.08 -0.43
CA LEU A 58 16.06 7.78 -0.06
C LEU A 58 16.26 7.67 1.45
N ARG A 59 16.85 8.71 2.05
CA ARG A 59 17.06 8.76 3.49
C ARG A 59 15.73 8.72 4.25
N SER A 60 14.75 9.48 3.78
CA SER A 60 13.41 9.50 4.40
C SER A 60 12.77 8.11 4.41
N ILE A 61 12.87 7.37 3.30
CA ILE A 61 12.34 5.99 3.22
C ILE A 61 13.10 5.09 4.20
N GLU A 62 14.43 5.12 4.18
CA GLU A 62 15.27 4.23 5.00
C GLU A 62 15.11 4.47 6.50
N GLU A 63 14.90 5.72 6.91
CA GLU A 63 14.78 6.09 8.32
C GLU A 63 13.35 5.96 8.85
N ARG A 64 12.33 6.12 8.00
CA ARG A 64 10.94 6.23 8.45
C ARG A 64 10.09 5.00 8.21
N VAL A 65 10.41 4.16 7.24
CA VAL A 65 9.57 2.99 6.90
C VAL A 65 9.87 1.78 7.80
N PRO A 66 11.11 1.27 7.90
CA PRO A 66 11.38 0.06 8.68
C PRO A 66 11.00 0.15 10.17
N PRO A 67 11.13 1.31 10.86
CA PRO A 67 10.74 1.37 12.26
C PRO A 67 9.25 1.17 12.54
N VAL A 68 8.38 1.40 11.55
CA VAL A 68 6.92 1.39 11.75
C VAL A 68 6.22 0.19 11.14
N VAL A 69 6.81 -0.48 10.15
CA VAL A 69 6.19 -1.61 9.45
C VAL A 69 7.17 -2.76 9.26
N THR A 70 6.63 -3.98 9.22
CA THR A 70 7.36 -5.16 8.80
C THR A 70 7.18 -5.32 7.28
N VAL A 71 8.29 -5.46 6.55
CA VAL A 71 8.28 -5.63 5.10
C VAL A 71 8.18 -7.12 4.76
N LEU A 72 7.12 -7.51 4.06
CA LEU A 72 6.90 -8.89 3.62
C LEU A 72 7.51 -9.13 2.24
N PRO A 73 8.15 -10.28 2.02
CA PRO A 73 8.75 -10.59 0.72
C PRO A 73 7.67 -10.95 -0.32
N TYR A 74 8.03 -10.79 -1.59
CA TYR A 74 7.27 -11.35 -2.71
C TYR A 74 7.93 -12.67 -3.10
N ASP A 75 7.41 -13.77 -2.57
CA ASP A 75 7.97 -15.10 -2.77
C ASP A 75 7.12 -15.96 -3.73
N VAL A 76 7.52 -17.22 -3.91
CA VAL A 76 6.83 -18.14 -4.84
C VAL A 76 5.38 -18.39 -4.42
N ALA A 77 5.12 -18.52 -3.12
CA ALA A 77 3.75 -18.75 -2.62
C ALA A 77 2.83 -17.58 -2.93
N VAL A 78 3.31 -16.36 -2.75
CA VAL A 78 2.57 -15.14 -3.09
C VAL A 78 2.38 -15.04 -4.62
N SER A 79 3.40 -15.38 -5.41
CA SER A 79 3.33 -15.32 -6.86
C SER A 79 2.26 -16.25 -7.44
N ARG A 80 1.98 -17.36 -6.77
CA ARG A 80 0.90 -18.27 -7.17
C ARG A 80 -0.46 -17.58 -7.06
N ILE A 81 -0.70 -16.84 -5.99
CA ILE A 81 -1.93 -16.07 -5.81
C ILE A 81 -2.02 -14.95 -6.85
N PHE A 82 -0.91 -14.27 -7.13
CA PHE A 82 -0.84 -13.28 -8.20
C PHE A 82 -1.29 -13.87 -9.54
N GLY A 83 -0.76 -15.04 -9.92
CA GLY A 83 -1.13 -15.71 -11.17
C GLY A 83 -2.61 -16.03 -11.24
N MET A 84 -3.19 -16.53 -10.16
CA MET A 84 -4.62 -16.85 -10.09
C MET A 84 -5.49 -15.59 -10.27
N ILE A 85 -5.14 -14.51 -9.59
CA ILE A 85 -5.88 -13.24 -9.68
C ILE A 85 -5.75 -12.65 -11.09
N ARG A 86 -4.54 -12.63 -11.65
CA ARG A 86 -4.29 -12.09 -12.99
C ARG A 86 -5.12 -12.83 -14.04
N ALA A 87 -5.12 -14.16 -14.01
CA ALA A 87 -5.89 -14.96 -14.94
C ALA A 87 -7.40 -14.67 -14.83
N HIS A 88 -7.91 -14.56 -13.61
CA HIS A 88 -9.32 -14.25 -13.37
C HIS A 88 -9.71 -12.88 -13.93
N LEU A 89 -8.88 -11.85 -13.68
CA LEU A 89 -9.15 -10.49 -14.15
C LEU A 89 -9.05 -10.37 -15.67
N GLU A 90 -8.11 -11.06 -16.30
CA GLU A 90 -7.99 -11.08 -17.76
C GLU A 90 -9.22 -11.70 -18.41
N GLU A 91 -9.75 -12.78 -17.86
CA GLU A 91 -11.00 -13.40 -18.34
C GLU A 91 -12.18 -12.42 -18.23
N ALA A 92 -12.19 -11.58 -17.21
CA ALA A 92 -13.24 -10.57 -17.02
C ALA A 92 -12.98 -9.28 -17.83
N GLY A 93 -11.87 -9.21 -18.57
CA GLY A 93 -11.51 -8.02 -19.34
C GLY A 93 -11.05 -6.84 -18.49
N LEU A 94 -10.62 -7.09 -17.24
CA LEU A 94 -10.19 -6.04 -16.31
C LEU A 94 -8.67 -5.92 -16.30
N ILE A 95 -8.19 -4.67 -16.44
CA ILE A 95 -6.76 -4.36 -16.44
C ILE A 95 -6.40 -3.65 -15.14
N ILE A 96 -5.50 -4.28 -14.37
CA ILE A 96 -4.93 -3.71 -13.15
C ILE A 96 -3.41 -3.87 -13.27
N PRO A 97 -2.61 -2.84 -12.94
CA PRO A 97 -1.15 -2.94 -13.01
C PRO A 97 -0.59 -4.11 -12.19
N ASP A 98 0.49 -4.71 -12.67
CA ASP A 98 1.11 -5.87 -12.01
C ASP A 98 1.51 -5.58 -10.57
N ALA A 99 2.11 -4.42 -10.30
CA ALA A 99 2.52 -4.05 -8.96
C ALA A 99 1.35 -4.08 -7.97
N ASP A 100 0.19 -3.55 -8.37
CA ASP A 100 -1.00 -3.54 -7.52
C ASP A 100 -1.50 -4.97 -7.24
N LEU A 101 -1.47 -5.84 -8.26
CA LEU A 101 -1.86 -7.24 -8.07
C LEU A 101 -0.87 -8.00 -7.18
N GLN A 102 0.42 -7.69 -7.28
CA GLN A 102 1.45 -8.27 -6.41
C GLN A 102 1.26 -7.85 -4.95
N ILE A 103 0.92 -6.61 -4.72
CA ILE A 103 0.59 -6.08 -3.39
C ILE A 103 -0.66 -6.79 -2.84
N ALA A 104 -1.71 -6.87 -3.66
CA ALA A 104 -2.95 -7.54 -3.30
C ALA A 104 -2.74 -9.03 -2.98
N ALA A 105 -1.93 -9.72 -3.80
CA ALA A 105 -1.59 -11.13 -3.58
C ALA A 105 -0.87 -11.34 -2.24
N THR A 106 0.01 -10.41 -1.87
CA THR A 106 0.70 -10.44 -0.59
C THR A 106 -0.31 -10.33 0.57
N ALA A 107 -1.24 -9.38 0.47
CA ALA A 107 -2.27 -9.19 1.48
C ALA A 107 -3.16 -10.42 1.63
N ILE A 108 -3.59 -11.01 0.51
CA ILE A 108 -4.44 -12.22 0.51
C ILE A 108 -3.69 -13.39 1.15
N TYR A 109 -2.45 -13.64 0.73
CA TYR A 109 -1.66 -14.76 1.24
C TYR A 109 -1.48 -14.69 2.76
N HIS A 110 -1.21 -13.52 3.30
CA HIS A 110 -0.97 -13.32 4.73
C HIS A 110 -2.24 -13.01 5.53
N GLY A 111 -3.41 -12.99 4.88
CA GLY A 111 -4.68 -12.70 5.56
C GLY A 111 -4.78 -11.28 6.11
N LEU A 112 -4.14 -10.33 5.44
CA LEU A 112 -4.09 -8.93 5.86
C LEU A 112 -5.16 -8.09 5.16
N GLU A 113 -5.63 -7.08 5.86
CA GLU A 113 -6.52 -6.08 5.29
C GLU A 113 -5.68 -5.00 4.59
N LEU A 114 -5.96 -4.72 3.33
CA LEU A 114 -5.21 -3.74 2.54
C LEU A 114 -5.69 -2.32 2.83
N VAL A 115 -4.77 -1.47 3.27
CA VAL A 115 -5.01 -0.03 3.45
C VAL A 115 -4.56 0.69 2.19
N THR A 116 -5.50 1.33 1.51
CA THR A 116 -5.26 2.02 0.23
C THR A 116 -6.19 3.22 0.09
N GLY A 117 -5.76 4.22 -0.67
CA GLY A 117 -6.63 5.32 -1.10
C GLY A 117 -7.44 5.00 -2.35
N ASN A 118 -7.13 3.90 -3.04
CA ASN A 118 -7.74 3.53 -4.33
C ASN A 118 -8.69 2.34 -4.19
N ILE A 119 -9.80 2.56 -3.50
CA ILE A 119 -10.79 1.53 -3.18
C ILE A 119 -11.44 0.94 -4.44
N GLN A 120 -11.79 1.79 -5.43
CA GLN A 120 -12.44 1.32 -6.66
C GLN A 120 -11.55 0.38 -7.45
N HIS A 121 -10.26 0.69 -7.51
CA HIS A 121 -9.27 -0.08 -8.25
C HIS A 121 -9.06 -1.47 -7.63
N PHE A 122 -8.80 -1.51 -6.33
CA PHE A 122 -8.56 -2.75 -5.59
C PHE A 122 -9.85 -3.55 -5.30
N GLY A 123 -11.00 -2.88 -5.28
CA GLY A 123 -12.29 -3.52 -5.03
C GLY A 123 -12.71 -4.56 -6.07
N ARG A 124 -12.06 -4.57 -7.23
CA ARG A 124 -12.28 -5.55 -8.31
C ARG A 124 -11.57 -6.88 -8.07
N ILE A 125 -10.68 -6.95 -7.09
CA ILE A 125 -9.85 -8.13 -6.83
C ILE A 125 -10.59 -9.08 -5.90
N PRO A 126 -10.91 -10.33 -6.34
CA PRO A 126 -11.62 -11.28 -5.50
C PRO A 126 -10.76 -11.73 -4.31
N GLY A 127 -11.38 -11.89 -3.15
CA GLY A 127 -10.72 -12.37 -1.94
C GLY A 127 -9.93 -11.32 -1.18
N LEU A 128 -9.81 -10.09 -1.70
CA LEU A 128 -9.09 -9.02 -1.04
C LEU A 128 -10.01 -8.25 -0.09
N ARG A 129 -9.56 -8.09 1.15
CA ARG A 129 -10.25 -7.24 2.14
C ARG A 129 -9.62 -5.85 2.15
N LEU A 130 -10.44 -4.82 2.09
CA LEU A 130 -10.00 -3.43 2.02
C LEU A 130 -10.35 -2.67 3.29
N ASN A 131 -9.46 -1.77 3.70
CA ASN A 131 -9.73 -0.79 4.75
C ASN A 131 -9.84 0.60 4.11
N PRO A 132 -10.99 1.28 4.22
CA PRO A 132 -11.22 2.55 3.53
C PRO A 132 -10.75 3.79 4.30
N VAL A 133 -10.03 3.64 5.41
CA VAL A 133 -9.67 4.78 6.29
C VAL A 133 -8.95 5.89 5.54
N LEU A 134 -7.97 5.55 4.68
CA LEU A 134 -7.22 6.57 3.94
C LEU A 134 -8.10 7.31 2.94
N ALA A 135 -8.91 6.57 2.16
CA ALA A 135 -9.84 7.16 1.21
C ALA A 135 -10.85 8.08 1.89
N ARG A 136 -11.41 7.63 3.03
CA ARG A 136 -12.36 8.44 3.83
C ARG A 136 -11.71 9.69 4.40
N SER A 137 -10.47 9.58 4.88
CA SER A 137 -9.73 10.72 5.44
C SER A 137 -9.51 11.81 4.40
N ARG A 138 -9.34 11.44 3.13
CA ARG A 138 -9.18 12.38 2.02
C ARG A 138 -10.48 13.04 1.63
N SER A 139 -11.59 12.33 1.69
CA SER A 139 -12.92 12.88 1.41
C SER A 139 -13.35 13.90 2.45
N ALA A 140 -12.90 13.75 3.70
CA ALA A 140 -13.24 14.64 4.81
C ALA A 140 -12.41 15.93 4.84
N SER A 141 -11.37 16.06 4.01
CA SER A 141 -10.47 17.23 3.98
C SER A 141 -10.78 18.12 2.78
N PRO A 142 -11.46 19.28 2.96
CA PRO A 142 -11.86 20.14 1.84
C PRO A 142 -10.69 20.82 1.10
N HIS A 143 -9.47 20.75 1.61
CA HIS A 143 -8.30 21.44 1.06
C HIS A 143 -7.40 20.60 0.15
N ARG A 144 -7.83 19.39 -0.22
CA ARG A 144 -7.00 18.48 -1.05
C ARG A 144 -7.49 18.32 -2.50
N ARG A 145 -8.36 19.20 -2.95
CA ARG A 145 -8.72 19.28 -4.37
C ARG A 145 -7.77 20.26 -5.07
N GLY A 146 -6.66 19.73 -5.52
CA GLY A 146 -5.74 20.47 -6.33
C GLY A 146 -5.03 19.57 -7.28
#